data_dfd3a593762011875f3cade69455b48f
#
_entry.id   dfd3a593762011875f3cade69455b48f
#
_cell.length_a   1.000
_cell.length_b   1.000
_cell.length_c   1.000
_cell.angle_alpha   90.00
_cell.angle_beta   90.00
_cell.angle_gamma   90.00
#
_symmetry.space_group_name_H-M   'P 1'
#
loop_
_entity.id
_entity.type
_entity.pdbx_description
1 polymer ?
#
loop_
_entity_poly.entity_id
_entity_poly.type
_entity_poly.pdbx_seq_one_letter_code
_entity_poly.pdbx_strand_id
1 'polypeptide(L)'
;MDEIIERIWLKSCEMRGVSPENIRSRRRDMVAARHDTWILCADLGISYKRIGREMGFSYVTVLLGVRTGLDDIKFARGYRKTFNALCDALGMENSKRYS
;
A
#
# COMPACT_ATOMS: atom_id res chain seq x y z
N MET A 1 2.42 -8.53 -13.43
CA MET A 1 2.86 -7.69 -12.28
C MET A 1 4.18 -8.24 -11.77
N ASP A 2 5.09 -7.35 -11.39
CA ASP A 2 6.36 -7.72 -10.80
C ASP A 2 6.12 -8.58 -9.55
N GLU A 3 6.94 -9.60 -9.34
CA GLU A 3 6.75 -10.58 -8.26
C GLU A 3 6.77 -9.96 -6.87
N ILE A 4 7.66 -8.99 -6.63
CA ILE A 4 7.75 -8.31 -5.34
C ILE A 4 6.52 -7.44 -5.12
N ILE A 5 6.12 -6.67 -6.12
CA ILE A 5 4.94 -5.81 -6.05
C ILE A 5 3.69 -6.66 -5.83
N GLU A 6 3.57 -7.77 -6.55
CA GLU A 6 2.43 -8.66 -6.41
C GLU A 6 2.33 -9.25 -5.00
N ARG A 7 3.45 -9.68 -4.45
CA ARG A 7 3.48 -10.23 -3.09
C ARG A 7 2.98 -9.22 -2.06
N ILE A 8 3.45 -7.98 -2.17
CA ILE A 8 3.01 -6.91 -1.27
C ILE A 8 1.53 -6.61 -1.48
N TRP A 9 1.10 -6.54 -2.73
CA TRP A 9 -0.30 -6.28 -3.09
C TRP A 9 -1.24 -7.34 -2.52
N LEU A 10 -0.92 -8.62 -2.71
CA LEU A 10 -1.75 -9.71 -2.22
C LEU A 10 -1.86 -9.70 -0.70
N LYS A 11 -0.76 -9.44 -0.01
CA LYS A 11 -0.78 -9.36 1.46
C LYS A 11 -1.54 -8.13 1.94
N SER A 12 -1.39 -7.00 1.26
CA SER A 12 -2.14 -5.78 1.58
C SER A 12 -3.65 -6.02 1.48
N CYS A 13 -4.09 -6.70 0.42
CA CYS A 13 -5.49 -7.06 0.24
C CYS A 13 -5.99 -8.00 1.33
N GLU A 14 -5.19 -9.00 1.68
CA GLU A 14 -5.53 -9.93 2.75
C GLU A 14 -5.75 -9.20 4.08
N MET A 15 -4.84 -8.29 4.42
CA MET A 15 -4.91 -7.54 5.68
C MET A 15 -6.11 -6.59 5.73
N ARG A 16 -6.55 -6.09 4.58
CA ARG A 16 -7.71 -5.19 4.48
C ARG A 16 -9.02 -5.92 4.18
N GLY A 17 -8.96 -7.23 3.95
CA GLY A 17 -10.15 -8.03 3.66
C GLY A 17 -10.78 -7.75 2.31
N VAL A 18 -9.98 -7.46 1.28
CA VAL A 18 -10.47 -7.14 -0.05
C VAL A 18 -9.91 -8.11 -1.10
N SER A 19 -10.63 -8.23 -2.21
CA SER A 19 -10.24 -9.11 -3.31
C SER A 19 -9.30 -8.40 -4.27
N PRO A 20 -8.10 -8.94 -4.54
CA PRO A 20 -7.10 -8.27 -5.39
C PRO A 20 -7.57 -7.94 -6.80
N GLU A 21 -8.48 -8.73 -7.36
CA GLU A 21 -9.00 -8.50 -8.71
C GLU A 21 -9.85 -7.24 -8.82
N ASN A 22 -10.34 -6.70 -7.70
CA ASN A 22 -11.13 -5.47 -7.68
C ASN A 22 -10.26 -4.22 -7.49
N ILE A 23 -9.04 -4.28 -8.00
CA ILE A 23 -8.01 -3.25 -7.81
C ILE A 23 -8.47 -1.82 -8.11
N ARG A 24 -9.44 -1.64 -8.98
CA ARG A 24 -9.94 -0.32 -9.37
C ARG A 24 -11.12 0.17 -8.53
N SER A 25 -11.59 -0.63 -7.60
CA SER A 25 -12.69 -0.25 -6.72
C SER A 25 -12.32 1.00 -5.91
N ARG A 26 -13.32 1.86 -5.70
CA ARG A 26 -13.18 3.07 -4.89
C ARG A 26 -13.62 2.85 -3.44
N ARG A 27 -13.91 1.62 -3.07
CA ARG A 27 -14.26 1.30 -1.70
C ARG A 27 -13.06 1.59 -0.78
N ARG A 28 -13.37 2.09 0.40
CA ARG A 28 -12.38 2.56 1.37
C ARG A 28 -11.26 1.56 1.62
N ASP A 29 -11.62 0.30 1.88
CA ASP A 29 -10.61 -0.71 2.19
C ASP A 29 -9.72 -1.06 1.00
N MET A 30 -10.27 -1.02 -0.21
CA MET A 30 -9.48 -1.24 -1.42
C MET A 30 -8.51 -0.08 -1.66
N VAL A 31 -8.97 1.15 -1.47
CA VAL A 31 -8.11 2.34 -1.58
C VAL A 31 -6.98 2.25 -0.56
N ALA A 32 -7.29 1.84 0.68
CA ALA A 32 -6.29 1.65 1.71
C ALA A 32 -5.27 0.58 1.34
N ALA A 33 -5.71 -0.55 0.78
CA ALA A 33 -4.81 -1.62 0.33
C ALA A 33 -3.85 -1.13 -0.76
N ARG A 34 -4.35 -0.33 -1.72
CA ARG A 34 -3.49 0.27 -2.75
C ARG A 34 -2.45 1.20 -2.12
N HIS A 35 -2.87 2.09 -1.24
CA HIS A 35 -1.95 3.03 -0.58
C HIS A 35 -0.88 2.29 0.22
N ASP A 36 -1.25 1.26 0.98
CA ASP A 36 -0.30 0.45 1.74
C ASP A 36 0.75 -0.16 0.81
N THR A 37 0.30 -0.75 -0.30
CA THR A 37 1.18 -1.37 -1.28
C THR A 37 2.15 -0.36 -1.87
N TRP A 38 1.64 0.81 -2.26
CA TRP A 38 2.48 1.85 -2.87
C TRP A 38 3.53 2.39 -1.91
N ILE A 39 3.15 2.58 -0.64
CA ILE A 39 4.08 3.04 0.39
C ILE A 39 5.22 2.02 0.55
N LEU A 40 4.89 0.75 0.69
CA LEU A 40 5.90 -0.29 0.92
C LEU A 40 6.78 -0.51 -0.30
N CYS A 41 6.22 -0.48 -1.50
CA CYS A 41 7.00 -0.59 -2.73
C CYS A 41 7.97 0.59 -2.87
N ALA A 42 7.50 1.81 -2.56
CA ALA A 42 8.36 2.99 -2.59
C ALA A 42 9.48 2.91 -1.56
N ASP A 43 9.20 2.36 -0.39
CA ASP A 43 10.22 2.15 0.66
C ASP A 43 11.31 1.18 0.20
N LEU A 44 10.99 0.26 -0.69
CA LEU A 44 11.97 -0.65 -1.28
C LEU A 44 12.76 0.00 -2.43
N GLY A 45 12.49 1.25 -2.73
CA GLY A 45 13.17 1.98 -3.80
C GLY A 45 12.55 1.81 -5.18
N ILE A 46 11.34 1.24 -5.27
CA ILE A 46 10.66 1.11 -6.55
C ILE A 46 10.02 2.48 -6.88
N SER A 47 10.28 2.98 -8.10
CA SER A 47 9.77 4.29 -8.50
C SER A 47 8.25 4.30 -8.63
N TYR A 48 7.64 5.46 -8.40
CA TYR A 48 6.19 5.64 -8.57
C TYR A 48 5.76 5.31 -10.01
N LYS A 49 6.58 5.63 -10.97
CA LYS A 49 6.34 5.30 -12.38
C LYS A 49 6.22 3.81 -12.60
N ARG A 50 7.16 3.06 -12.05
CA ARG A 50 7.18 1.60 -12.18
C ARG A 50 6.00 0.97 -11.45
N ILE A 51 5.73 1.42 -10.22
CA ILE A 51 4.59 0.93 -9.44
C ILE A 51 3.30 1.15 -10.24
N GLY A 52 3.11 2.35 -10.76
CA GLY A 52 1.91 2.69 -11.54
C GLY A 52 1.78 1.84 -12.79
N ARG A 53 2.87 1.67 -13.52
CA ARG A 53 2.88 0.83 -14.73
C ARG A 53 2.50 -0.61 -14.43
N GLU A 54 3.03 -1.17 -13.34
CA GLU A 54 2.75 -2.55 -12.96
C GLU A 54 1.31 -2.74 -12.47
N MET A 55 0.73 -1.75 -11.83
CA MET A 55 -0.60 -1.86 -11.23
C MET A 55 -1.70 -1.16 -12.02
N GLY A 56 -1.36 -0.47 -13.11
CA GLY A 56 -2.35 0.18 -13.96
C GLY A 56 -2.80 1.55 -13.49
N PHE A 57 -1.93 2.32 -12.86
CA PHE A 57 -2.21 3.69 -12.39
C PHE A 57 -1.15 4.66 -12.86
N SER A 58 -1.51 5.94 -13.03
CA SER A 58 -0.52 6.96 -13.34
C SER A 58 0.42 7.17 -12.15
N TYR A 59 1.65 7.62 -12.43
CA TYR A 59 2.60 7.87 -11.33
C TYR A 59 2.11 8.98 -10.40
N VAL A 60 1.35 9.94 -10.92
CA VAL A 60 0.78 11.00 -10.08
C VAL A 60 -0.24 10.42 -9.09
N THR A 61 -1.08 9.49 -9.55
CA THR A 61 -2.03 8.80 -8.69
C THR A 61 -1.30 8.03 -7.58
N VAL A 62 -0.21 7.35 -7.93
CA VAL A 62 0.61 6.62 -6.95
C VAL A 62 1.23 7.59 -5.94
N LEU A 63 1.81 8.69 -6.41
CA LEU A 63 2.41 9.71 -5.55
C LEU A 63 1.38 10.26 -4.54
N LEU A 64 0.20 10.66 -5.04
CA LEU A 64 -0.86 11.19 -4.19
C LEU A 64 -1.37 10.14 -3.20
N GLY A 65 -1.47 8.89 -3.65
CA GLY A 65 -1.86 7.78 -2.78
C GLY A 65 -0.87 7.53 -1.66
N VAL A 66 0.42 7.62 -1.95
CA VAL A 66 1.47 7.50 -0.91
C VAL A 66 1.32 8.62 0.12
N ARG A 67 1.13 9.85 -0.33
CA ARG A 67 0.94 10.99 0.58
C ARG A 67 -0.29 10.82 1.47
N THR A 68 -1.41 10.47 0.86
CA THR A 68 -2.66 10.25 1.61
C THR A 68 -2.50 9.09 2.58
N GLY A 69 -1.91 7.99 2.15
CA GLY A 69 -1.68 6.83 3.00
C GLY A 69 -0.78 7.13 4.19
N LEU A 70 0.28 7.92 3.99
CA LEU A 70 1.16 8.33 5.08
C LEU A 70 0.44 9.21 6.09
N ASP A 71 -0.44 10.11 5.62
CA ASP A 71 -1.27 10.92 6.51
C ASP A 71 -2.23 10.05 7.31
N ASP A 72 -2.87 9.07 6.67
CA ASP A 72 -3.77 8.15 7.34
C ASP A 72 -3.04 7.34 8.42
N ILE A 73 -1.83 6.88 8.13
CA ILE A 73 -1.02 6.15 9.11
C ILE A 73 -0.69 7.05 10.30
N LYS A 74 -0.39 8.32 10.04
CA LYS A 74 -0.02 9.27 11.08
C LYS A 74 -1.20 9.66 11.97
N PHE A 75 -2.38 9.88 11.38
CA PHE A 75 -3.51 10.48 12.09
C PHE A 75 -4.67 9.53 12.39
N ALA A 76 -4.76 8.39 11.71
CA ALA A 76 -5.85 7.43 11.91
C ALA A 76 -5.32 6.17 12.57
N ARG A 77 -5.58 6.04 13.87
CA ARG A 77 -5.05 4.94 14.68
C ARG A 77 -5.38 3.55 14.14
N GLY A 78 -6.61 3.32 13.73
CA GLY A 78 -7.02 2.02 13.18
C GLY A 78 -6.31 1.69 11.90
N TYR A 79 -6.10 2.68 11.04
CA TYR A 79 -5.37 2.54 9.81
C TYR A 79 -3.91 2.16 10.08
N ARG A 80 -3.27 2.88 11.00
CA ARG A 80 -1.88 2.62 11.40
C ARG A 80 -1.70 1.22 11.96
N LYS A 81 -2.62 0.76 12.77
CA LYS A 81 -2.56 -0.59 13.36
C LYS A 81 -2.52 -1.66 12.27
N THR A 82 -3.40 -1.55 11.29
CA THR A 82 -3.44 -2.50 10.17
C THR A 82 -2.17 -2.42 9.33
N PHE A 83 -1.68 -1.22 9.05
CA PHE A 83 -0.45 -1.03 8.28
C PHE A 83 0.75 -1.66 9.01
N ASN A 84 0.87 -1.45 10.31
CA ASN A 84 1.95 -2.05 11.09
C ASN A 84 1.88 -3.58 11.08
N ALA A 85 0.67 -4.14 11.18
CA ALA A 85 0.46 -5.58 11.09
C ALA A 85 0.87 -6.12 9.72
N LEU A 86 0.61 -5.36 8.65
CA LEU A 86 1.04 -5.71 7.30
C LEU A 86 2.56 -5.75 7.20
N CYS A 87 3.25 -4.76 7.74
CA CYS A 87 4.70 -4.74 7.73
C CYS A 87 5.27 -5.96 8.46
N ASP A 88 4.70 -6.29 9.62
CA ASP A 88 5.13 -7.45 10.39
C ASP A 88 4.90 -8.75 9.62
N ALA A 89 3.75 -8.87 8.94
CA ALA A 89 3.42 -10.06 8.15
C ALA A 89 4.36 -10.24 6.96
N LEU A 90 4.87 -9.15 6.40
CA LEU A 90 5.82 -9.18 5.28
C LEU A 90 7.27 -9.28 5.73
N GLY A 91 7.53 -9.19 7.03
CA GLY A 91 8.89 -9.15 7.55
C GLY A 91 9.64 -7.88 7.16
N MET A 92 8.92 -6.81 6.91
CA MET A 92 9.51 -5.52 6.51
C MET A 92 9.65 -4.60 7.70
N GLU A 93 10.86 -4.07 7.88
CA GLU A 93 11.08 -3.02 8.86
C GLU A 93 10.42 -1.74 8.37
N ASN A 94 9.68 -1.09 9.24
CA ASN A 94 8.96 0.14 8.89
C ASN A 94 9.50 1.33 9.70
N SER A 95 10.46 2.05 9.12
CA SER A 95 11.05 3.24 9.73
C SER A 95 10.08 4.42 9.78
N LYS A 96 8.97 4.35 9.03
CA LYS A 96 7.93 5.38 9.00
C LYS A 96 6.79 5.07 9.96
N ARG A 97 6.95 4.06 10.77
CA ARG A 97 5.95 3.65 11.75
C ARG A 97 5.82 4.70 12.84
N TYR A 98 4.60 5.12 13.10
CA TYR A 98 4.28 6.04 14.19
C TYR A 98 3.72 5.26 15.36
N SER A 99 4.28 5.47 16.51
CA SER A 99 3.82 4.80 17.74
C SER A 99 2.52 5.42 18.24
#